data_862c24a2f1c3ef2f70cc980954066e31
#
_entry.id   862c24a2f1c3ef2f70cc980954066e31
#
_cell.length_a   1.000
_cell.length_b   1.000
_cell.length_c   1.000
_cell.angle_alpha   90.00
_cell.angle_beta   90.00
_cell.angle_gamma   90.00
#
_symmetry.space_group_name_H-M   'P 1'
#
loop_
_entity.id
_entity.type
_entity.pdbx_description
1 polymer ?
#
loop_
_entity_poly.entity_id
_entity_poly.type
_entity_poly.pdbx_seq_one_letter_code
_entity_poly.pdbx_strand_id
1 'polypeptide(L)'
;KDTAQTIMAMGADAVVVRHSACGAAHLLAHAGWINVPVLNAGDGTHQHPTQALLDAMTLRRWYIPGAPETADGSPAPQGRDLEGARLIIVGDVLHSRVARSNVDLMTALGAKVTLVAPPTLLPVGMDDWPCEVSYNLDEAIEEIQPDAVMMLRIQRERMSAAGGGFFPSPAEYSSVYGLTSARRRAMPEHAIVMHPGPMNRGLEITAEAADDPRSRIIEQVGNGVSVRMAALYLLLADEGNQL
;
A
#
# COMPACT_ATOMS: atom_id res chain seq x y z
N LYS A 1 21.81 5.07 16.59
CA LYS A 1 22.72 6.21 16.45
C LYS A 1 24.02 5.77 15.83
N ASP A 2 24.80 4.90 16.50
CA ASP A 2 26.16 4.55 16.10
C ASP A 2 26.24 3.95 14.69
N THR A 3 25.29 3.06 14.34
CA THR A 3 25.17 2.50 12.98
C THR A 3 25.01 3.59 11.93
N ALA A 4 24.13 4.57 12.17
CA ALA A 4 23.89 5.66 11.25
C ALA A 4 25.12 6.55 11.08
N GLN A 5 25.80 6.89 12.17
CA GLN A 5 27.05 7.66 12.14
C GLN A 5 28.19 6.92 11.43
N THR A 6 28.25 5.59 11.58
CA THR A 6 29.21 4.76 10.83
C THR A 6 28.94 4.79 9.33
N ILE A 7 27.68 4.67 8.92
CA ILE A 7 27.29 4.77 7.51
C ILE A 7 27.65 6.15 6.94
N MET A 8 27.43 7.21 7.70
CA MET A 8 27.83 8.56 7.32
C MET A 8 29.34 8.71 7.13
N ALA A 9 30.13 8.12 8.04
CA ALA A 9 31.61 8.15 7.94
C ALA A 9 32.13 7.42 6.70
N MET A 10 31.34 6.54 6.10
CA MET A 10 31.64 5.86 4.83
C MET A 10 31.25 6.69 3.58
N GLY A 11 30.70 7.90 3.75
CA GLY A 11 30.36 8.80 2.66
C GLY A 11 29.00 8.51 2.00
N ALA A 12 28.01 8.06 2.78
CA ALA A 12 26.66 7.85 2.25
C ALA A 12 25.95 9.19 1.98
N ASP A 13 25.30 9.31 0.81
CA ASP A 13 24.52 10.49 0.41
C ASP A 13 23.06 10.41 0.84
N ALA A 14 22.54 9.23 1.14
CA ALA A 14 21.21 8.99 1.69
C ALA A 14 21.19 7.71 2.52
N VAL A 15 20.21 7.59 3.41
CA VAL A 15 19.99 6.37 4.20
C VAL A 15 18.61 5.82 3.96
N VAL A 16 18.51 4.57 3.50
CA VAL A 16 17.26 3.83 3.37
C VAL A 16 17.04 2.97 4.61
N VAL A 17 15.96 3.21 5.35
CA VAL A 17 15.69 2.56 6.64
C VAL A 17 14.46 1.67 6.57
N ARG A 18 14.62 0.40 6.98
CA ARG A 18 13.54 -0.50 7.32
C ARG A 18 13.74 -1.02 8.74
N HIS A 19 12.78 -0.78 9.62
CA HIS A 19 12.91 -1.10 11.04
C HIS A 19 11.61 -1.69 11.62
N SER A 20 11.74 -2.47 12.69
CA SER A 20 10.58 -3.06 13.40
C SER A 20 9.87 -2.08 14.32
N ALA A 21 10.53 -1.02 14.78
CA ALA A 21 9.92 0.00 15.62
C ALA A 21 9.26 1.09 14.76
N CYS A 22 8.03 1.47 15.13
CA CYS A 22 7.33 2.61 14.55
C CYS A 22 8.09 3.91 14.85
N GLY A 23 8.14 4.84 13.86
CA GLY A 23 8.81 6.11 14.01
C GLY A 23 10.34 6.08 13.87
N ALA A 24 10.95 4.90 13.66
CA ALA A 24 12.40 4.77 13.60
C ALA A 24 13.04 5.63 12.48
N ALA A 25 12.44 5.67 11.30
CA ALA A 25 12.91 6.50 10.20
C ALA A 25 12.77 8.00 10.51
N HIS A 26 11.65 8.39 11.11
CA HIS A 26 11.41 9.77 11.54
C HIS A 26 12.43 10.22 12.59
N LEU A 27 12.65 9.38 13.62
CA LEU A 27 13.64 9.66 14.64
C LEU A 27 15.03 9.84 14.03
N LEU A 28 15.43 8.96 13.11
CA LEU A 28 16.74 9.05 12.46
C LEU A 28 16.90 10.35 11.66
N ALA A 29 15.85 10.78 10.97
CA ALA A 29 15.87 12.00 10.16
C ALA A 29 15.96 13.30 11.02
N HIS A 30 15.39 13.29 12.24
CA HIS A 30 15.23 14.50 13.06
C HIS A 30 16.13 14.56 14.30
N ALA A 31 16.83 13.49 14.66
CA ALA A 31 17.67 13.44 15.87
C ALA A 31 19.00 14.19 15.75
N GLY A 32 19.33 14.75 14.59
CA GLY A 32 20.60 15.47 14.36
C GLY A 32 21.83 14.56 14.39
N TRP A 33 21.68 13.25 14.22
CA TRP A 33 22.80 12.31 14.20
C TRP A 33 23.45 12.19 12.82
N ILE A 34 22.70 12.48 11.78
CA ILE A 34 23.10 12.46 10.38
C ILE A 34 22.54 13.70 9.67
N ASN A 35 23.15 14.07 8.56
CA ASN A 35 22.80 15.26 7.76
C ASN A 35 22.43 14.95 6.32
N VAL A 36 22.03 13.71 6.04
CA VAL A 36 21.59 13.25 4.71
C VAL A 36 20.13 12.86 4.73
N PRO A 37 19.46 12.83 3.56
CA PRO A 37 18.08 12.37 3.45
C PRO A 37 17.87 10.95 3.98
N VAL A 38 16.72 10.73 4.62
CA VAL A 38 16.29 9.42 5.12
C VAL A 38 15.04 8.96 4.36
N LEU A 39 15.13 7.83 3.69
CA LEU A 39 14.01 7.18 3.01
C LEU A 39 13.44 6.06 3.87
N ASN A 40 12.15 6.18 4.24
CA ASN A 40 11.45 5.16 5.01
C ASN A 40 11.03 3.99 4.10
N ALA A 41 11.67 2.84 4.23
CA ALA A 41 11.34 1.59 3.54
C ALA A 41 10.41 0.67 4.37
N GLY A 42 9.76 1.24 5.37
CA GLY A 42 8.77 0.59 6.22
C GLY A 42 9.21 0.47 7.68
N ASP A 43 8.51 1.16 8.57
CA ASP A 43 8.74 1.16 10.01
C ASP A 43 7.57 0.52 10.77
N GLY A 44 7.84 -0.53 11.50
CA GLY A 44 6.86 -1.25 12.32
C GLY A 44 5.57 -1.58 11.57
N THR A 45 4.44 -1.26 12.20
CA THR A 45 3.09 -1.26 11.61
C THR A 45 2.64 0.14 11.20
N HIS A 46 3.53 1.13 11.23
CA HIS A 46 3.21 2.54 11.09
C HIS A 46 3.14 2.95 9.61
N GLN A 47 4.27 3.08 8.89
CA GLN A 47 4.28 3.64 7.54
C GLN A 47 5.18 2.88 6.56
N HIS A 48 4.80 2.92 5.28
CA HIS A 48 5.61 2.51 4.14
C HIS A 48 5.33 3.43 2.94
N PRO A 49 5.81 4.67 2.96
CA PRO A 49 5.42 5.71 2.01
C PRO A 49 5.64 5.32 0.54
N THR A 50 6.80 4.74 0.21
CA THR A 50 7.08 4.34 -1.17
C THR A 50 6.22 3.19 -1.67
N GLN A 51 5.63 2.39 -0.76
CA GLN A 51 4.63 1.39 -1.14
C GLN A 51 3.32 2.06 -1.53
N ALA A 52 2.82 2.99 -0.73
CA ALA A 52 1.61 3.72 -1.08
C ALA A 52 1.77 4.50 -2.40
N LEU A 53 2.92 5.10 -2.64
CA LEU A 53 3.20 5.82 -3.90
C LEU A 53 3.16 4.89 -5.12
N LEU A 54 3.75 3.68 -5.04
CA LEU A 54 3.68 2.74 -6.16
C LEU A 54 2.28 2.16 -6.35
N ASP A 55 1.54 1.98 -5.27
CA ASP A 55 0.15 1.51 -5.30
C ASP A 55 -0.74 2.58 -5.94
N ALA A 56 -0.57 3.86 -5.57
CA ALA A 56 -1.26 4.99 -6.17
C ALA A 56 -0.90 5.14 -7.66
N MET A 57 0.38 5.02 -8.03
CA MET A 57 0.81 5.02 -9.43
C MET A 57 0.15 3.90 -10.24
N THR A 58 0.03 2.71 -9.65
CA THR A 58 -0.61 1.56 -10.32
C THR A 58 -2.10 1.82 -10.51
N LEU A 59 -2.81 2.24 -9.45
CA LEU A 59 -4.23 2.55 -9.55
C LEU A 59 -4.48 3.68 -10.58
N ARG A 60 -3.70 4.75 -10.54
CA ARG A 60 -3.79 5.88 -11.46
C ARG A 60 -3.70 5.48 -12.93
N ARG A 61 -2.79 4.56 -13.27
CA ARG A 61 -2.63 4.08 -14.65
C ARG A 61 -3.87 3.38 -15.20
N TRP A 62 -4.67 2.78 -14.33
CA TRP A 62 -5.84 1.98 -14.71
C TRP A 62 -7.18 2.66 -14.45
N TYR A 63 -7.23 3.58 -13.49
CA TYR A 63 -8.45 4.31 -13.15
C TYR A 63 -8.77 5.43 -14.14
N ILE A 64 -7.75 6.10 -14.71
CA ILE A 64 -7.93 7.17 -15.69
C ILE A 64 -7.67 6.60 -17.10
N PRO A 65 -8.70 6.08 -17.81
CA PRO A 65 -8.56 5.66 -19.18
C PRO A 65 -8.25 6.90 -20.01
N GLY A 66 -7.06 6.99 -20.58
CA GLY A 66 -6.64 8.15 -21.37
C GLY A 66 -6.05 9.29 -20.55
N ALA A 67 -5.70 9.10 -19.25
CA ALA A 67 -4.52 9.81 -18.79
C ALA A 67 -3.44 9.49 -19.82
N PRO A 68 -3.03 10.42 -20.66
CA PRO A 68 -2.06 10.09 -21.66
C PRO A 68 -0.86 9.49 -20.93
N GLU A 69 -0.43 8.30 -21.30
CA GLU A 69 1.00 8.22 -21.55
C GLU A 69 1.20 9.43 -22.41
N THR A 70 1.67 10.51 -21.84
CA THR A 70 1.96 11.70 -22.62
C THR A 70 3.09 11.32 -23.53
N ALA A 71 2.75 10.71 -24.66
CA ALA A 71 3.68 10.44 -25.73
C ALA A 71 4.36 11.74 -26.22
N ASP A 72 3.87 12.88 -25.73
CA ASP A 72 4.36 14.22 -26.02
C ASP A 72 5.08 14.88 -24.82
N GLY A 73 5.26 14.17 -23.68
CA GLY A 73 5.94 14.73 -22.52
C GLY A 73 5.18 15.83 -21.79
N SER A 74 3.87 16.00 -22.04
CA SER A 74 3.07 16.98 -21.31
C SER A 74 2.98 16.58 -19.82
N PRO A 75 3.02 17.55 -18.87
CA PRO A 75 2.96 17.24 -17.44
C PRO A 75 1.65 16.52 -17.11
N ALA A 76 1.76 15.48 -16.29
CA ALA A 76 0.59 14.82 -15.73
C ALA A 76 -0.36 15.85 -15.10
N PRO A 77 -1.70 15.63 -15.13
CA PRO A 77 -2.64 16.53 -14.50
C PRO A 77 -2.21 16.86 -13.08
N GLN A 78 -2.10 18.16 -12.76
CA GLN A 78 -1.82 18.58 -11.39
C GLN A 78 -3.13 18.51 -10.60
N GLY A 79 -3.11 17.86 -9.42
CA GLY A 79 -4.25 17.83 -8.53
C GLY A 79 -4.55 16.44 -7.95
N ARG A 80 -5.81 16.23 -7.56
CA ARG A 80 -6.30 14.97 -6.98
C ARG A 80 -6.58 13.96 -8.08
N ASP A 81 -5.54 13.25 -8.51
CA ASP A 81 -5.56 12.35 -9.67
C ASP A 81 -6.46 11.13 -9.51
N LEU A 82 -6.87 10.80 -8.28
CA LEU A 82 -7.76 9.68 -7.98
C LEU A 82 -9.14 10.15 -7.48
N GLU A 83 -9.54 11.36 -7.82
CA GLU A 83 -10.82 11.92 -7.40
C GLU A 83 -11.98 11.00 -7.80
N GLY A 84 -12.72 10.52 -6.80
CA GLY A 84 -13.85 9.62 -6.97
C GLY A 84 -13.52 8.15 -7.17
N ALA A 85 -12.26 7.76 -7.31
CA ALA A 85 -11.85 6.35 -7.36
C ALA A 85 -12.27 5.61 -6.08
N ARG A 86 -12.77 4.39 -6.23
CA ARG A 86 -13.28 3.57 -5.12
C ARG A 86 -12.33 2.38 -4.91
N LEU A 87 -11.62 2.41 -3.80
CA LEU A 87 -10.64 1.38 -3.43
C LEU A 87 -11.12 0.59 -2.22
N ILE A 88 -11.24 -0.71 -2.36
CA ILE A 88 -11.43 -1.63 -1.23
C ILE A 88 -10.06 -2.21 -0.85
N ILE A 89 -9.68 -2.11 0.43
CA ILE A 89 -8.50 -2.74 1.01
C ILE A 89 -8.94 -3.83 1.97
N VAL A 90 -8.54 -5.08 1.73
CA VAL A 90 -9.04 -6.25 2.45
C VAL A 90 -7.94 -6.91 3.26
N GLY A 91 -8.19 -7.16 4.54
CA GLY A 91 -7.36 -8.08 5.32
C GLY A 91 -6.86 -7.56 6.64
N ASP A 92 -5.61 -7.87 6.97
CA ASP A 92 -4.99 -7.51 8.26
C ASP A 92 -4.58 -6.03 8.29
N VAL A 93 -5.54 -5.17 8.62
CA VAL A 93 -5.31 -3.72 8.75
C VAL A 93 -4.50 -3.40 10.02
N LEU A 94 -4.77 -4.11 11.11
CA LEU A 94 -4.14 -3.87 12.42
C LEU A 94 -2.61 -3.92 12.34
N HIS A 95 -2.05 -4.89 11.64
CA HIS A 95 -0.61 -5.09 11.53
C HIS A 95 -0.02 -4.55 10.22
N SER A 96 -0.85 -3.89 9.37
CA SER A 96 -0.43 -3.47 8.03
C SER A 96 -0.05 -1.99 7.97
N ARG A 97 1.24 -1.71 7.89
CA ARG A 97 1.74 -0.38 7.51
C ARG A 97 1.33 0.01 6.08
N VAL A 98 1.07 -0.98 5.22
CA VAL A 98 0.61 -0.73 3.84
C VAL A 98 -0.80 -0.17 3.84
N ALA A 99 -1.72 -0.74 4.63
CA ALA A 99 -3.07 -0.21 4.76
C ALA A 99 -3.06 1.24 5.23
N ARG A 100 -2.30 1.56 6.30
CA ARG A 100 -2.20 2.92 6.85
C ARG A 100 -1.72 3.92 5.79
N SER A 101 -0.57 3.64 5.17
CA SER A 101 0.00 4.53 4.15
C SER A 101 -0.90 4.70 2.93
N ASN A 102 -1.64 3.66 2.54
CA ASN A 102 -2.58 3.75 1.43
C ASN A 102 -3.84 4.55 1.80
N VAL A 103 -4.39 4.38 3.00
CA VAL A 103 -5.51 5.23 3.45
C VAL A 103 -5.12 6.69 3.36
N ASP A 104 -3.98 7.08 3.97
CA ASP A 104 -3.51 8.45 3.97
C ASP A 104 -3.30 9.01 2.54
N LEU A 105 -2.57 8.28 1.70
CA LEU A 105 -2.22 8.79 0.36
C LEU A 105 -3.42 8.76 -0.59
N MET A 106 -4.19 7.67 -0.65
CA MET A 106 -5.29 7.53 -1.59
C MET A 106 -6.39 8.55 -1.32
N THR A 107 -6.71 8.81 -0.05
CA THR A 107 -7.69 9.83 0.32
C THR A 107 -7.18 11.25 0.05
N ALA A 108 -5.88 11.50 0.26
CA ALA A 108 -5.26 12.78 -0.13
C ALA A 108 -5.33 13.03 -1.64
N LEU A 109 -5.28 11.97 -2.46
CA LEU A 109 -5.45 12.02 -3.91
C LEU A 109 -6.93 12.05 -4.36
N GLY A 110 -7.89 12.00 -3.43
CA GLY A 110 -9.32 12.11 -3.71
C GLY A 110 -10.06 10.77 -3.86
N ALA A 111 -9.39 9.64 -3.66
CA ALA A 111 -10.05 8.34 -3.67
C ALA A 111 -10.91 8.12 -2.42
N LYS A 112 -11.98 7.34 -2.57
CA LYS A 112 -12.77 6.79 -1.48
C LYS A 112 -12.22 5.43 -1.10
N VAL A 113 -11.79 5.28 0.15
CA VAL A 113 -11.20 4.04 0.65
C VAL A 113 -12.18 3.36 1.60
N THR A 114 -12.42 2.08 1.39
CA THR A 114 -13.16 1.21 2.32
C THR A 114 -12.25 0.07 2.76
N LEU A 115 -12.12 -0.09 4.07
CA LEU A 115 -11.39 -1.22 4.67
C LEU A 115 -12.36 -2.36 4.95
N VAL A 116 -11.99 -3.57 4.52
CA VAL A 116 -12.79 -4.78 4.79
C VAL A 116 -11.96 -5.77 5.59
N ALA A 117 -12.35 -6.02 6.83
CA ALA A 117 -11.59 -6.89 7.73
C ALA A 117 -12.47 -7.49 8.84
N PRO A 118 -12.04 -8.62 9.44
CA PRO A 118 -12.61 -9.04 10.72
C PRO A 118 -12.43 -7.94 11.77
N PRO A 119 -13.37 -7.74 12.71
CA PRO A 119 -13.22 -6.74 13.78
C PRO A 119 -11.93 -6.86 14.57
N THR A 120 -11.43 -8.09 14.73
CA THR A 120 -10.16 -8.40 15.43
C THR A 120 -8.90 -7.97 14.67
N LEU A 121 -9.01 -7.67 13.39
CA LEU A 121 -7.92 -7.20 12.54
C LEU A 121 -8.04 -5.70 12.17
N LEU A 122 -8.89 -4.98 12.87
CA LEU A 122 -8.98 -3.53 12.79
C LEU A 122 -8.33 -2.88 14.01
N PRO A 123 -7.58 -1.78 13.83
CA PRO A 123 -7.05 -1.03 14.97
C PRO A 123 -8.16 -0.30 15.74
N VAL A 124 -7.91 -0.06 17.01
CA VAL A 124 -8.77 0.82 17.82
C VAL A 124 -8.65 2.26 17.29
N GLY A 125 -9.75 3.01 17.29
CA GLY A 125 -9.78 4.40 16.83
C GLY A 125 -9.89 4.54 15.31
N MET A 126 -10.49 3.55 14.65
CA MET A 126 -10.75 3.62 13.18
C MET A 126 -11.66 4.77 12.78
N ASP A 127 -12.49 5.27 13.68
CA ASP A 127 -13.43 6.38 13.43
C ASP A 127 -12.70 7.69 13.07
N ASP A 128 -11.43 7.82 13.44
CA ASP A 128 -10.59 8.97 13.13
C ASP A 128 -9.88 8.84 11.75
N TRP A 129 -10.01 7.68 11.09
CA TRP A 129 -9.37 7.49 9.79
C TRP A 129 -10.27 7.98 8.65
N PRO A 130 -9.72 8.60 7.61
CA PRO A 130 -10.49 9.11 6.48
C PRO A 130 -10.93 7.99 5.51
N CYS A 131 -11.58 6.96 6.05
CA CYS A 131 -12.04 5.79 5.28
C CYS A 131 -13.30 5.18 5.89
N GLU A 132 -14.01 4.40 5.10
CA GLU A 132 -15.13 3.60 5.56
C GLU A 132 -14.67 2.20 6.01
N VAL A 133 -15.49 1.51 6.80
CA VAL A 133 -15.23 0.14 7.27
C VAL A 133 -16.40 -0.74 6.94
N SER A 134 -16.13 -1.93 6.41
CA SER A 134 -17.09 -3.01 6.22
C SER A 134 -16.55 -4.32 6.79
N TYR A 135 -17.44 -5.20 7.15
CA TYR A 135 -17.11 -6.53 7.69
C TYR A 135 -17.46 -7.67 6.72
N ASN A 136 -18.04 -7.32 5.58
CA ASN A 136 -18.49 -8.28 4.58
C ASN A 136 -17.94 -7.88 3.20
N LEU A 137 -17.08 -8.73 2.64
CA LEU A 137 -16.43 -8.44 1.35
C LEU A 137 -17.42 -8.55 0.18
N ASP A 138 -18.37 -9.47 0.24
CA ASP A 138 -19.34 -9.66 -0.85
C ASP A 138 -20.27 -8.44 -0.95
N GLU A 139 -20.81 -7.98 0.17
CA GLU A 139 -21.63 -6.76 0.25
C GLU A 139 -20.85 -5.52 -0.16
N ALA A 140 -19.60 -5.38 0.30
CA ALA A 140 -18.75 -4.25 -0.07
C ALA A 140 -18.47 -4.20 -1.58
N ILE A 141 -18.26 -5.34 -2.23
CA ILE A 141 -18.09 -5.40 -3.70
C ILE A 141 -19.37 -4.98 -4.41
N GLU A 142 -20.51 -5.48 -3.96
CA GLU A 142 -21.82 -5.21 -4.58
C GLU A 142 -22.24 -3.73 -4.43
N GLU A 143 -22.11 -3.17 -3.23
CA GLU A 143 -22.59 -1.81 -2.93
C GLU A 143 -21.64 -0.73 -3.44
N ILE A 144 -20.31 -0.93 -3.27
CA ILE A 144 -19.31 0.07 -3.62
C ILE A 144 -19.01 0.06 -5.11
N GLN A 145 -19.12 -1.09 -5.78
CA GLN A 145 -18.69 -1.26 -7.18
C GLN A 145 -17.27 -0.71 -7.39
N PRO A 146 -16.24 -1.32 -6.76
CA PRO A 146 -14.90 -0.74 -6.66
C PRO A 146 -14.19 -0.65 -8.01
N ASP A 147 -13.29 0.32 -8.12
CA ASP A 147 -12.34 0.44 -9.24
C ASP A 147 -11.09 -0.42 -9.00
N ALA A 148 -10.78 -0.68 -7.73
CA ALA A 148 -9.72 -1.61 -7.34
C ALA A 148 -10.04 -2.34 -6.03
N VAL A 149 -9.58 -3.60 -5.94
CA VAL A 149 -9.55 -4.36 -4.69
C VAL A 149 -8.09 -4.71 -4.41
N MET A 150 -7.58 -4.21 -3.27
CA MET A 150 -6.24 -4.49 -2.78
C MET A 150 -6.31 -5.50 -1.63
N MET A 151 -5.73 -6.69 -1.86
CA MET A 151 -5.62 -7.70 -0.82
C MET A 151 -4.36 -7.48 0.01
N LEU A 152 -4.48 -7.48 1.32
CA LEU A 152 -3.34 -7.40 2.23
C LEU A 152 -2.80 -8.80 2.52
N ARG A 153 -1.49 -8.92 2.60
CA ARG A 153 -0.85 -10.15 3.06
C ARG A 153 -1.21 -10.42 4.52
N ILE A 154 -1.68 -11.63 4.82
CA ILE A 154 -1.86 -12.09 6.20
C ILE A 154 -0.49 -12.38 6.81
N GLN A 155 -0.12 -11.61 7.82
CA GLN A 155 1.20 -11.68 8.45
C GLN A 155 1.19 -12.61 9.67
N ARG A 156 1.16 -13.91 9.42
CA ARG A 156 1.12 -14.94 10.47
C ARG A 156 2.22 -14.78 11.52
N GLU A 157 3.39 -14.33 11.10
CA GLU A 157 4.55 -14.09 11.95
C GLU A 157 4.27 -13.04 13.03
N ARG A 158 3.55 -11.97 12.67
CA ARG A 158 3.16 -10.89 13.59
C ARG A 158 2.01 -11.31 14.50
N MET A 159 1.06 -12.05 13.97
CA MET A 159 -0.06 -12.59 14.74
C MET A 159 0.43 -13.56 15.81
N SER A 160 1.36 -14.46 15.48
CA SER A 160 1.96 -15.39 16.45
C SER A 160 2.74 -14.65 17.53
N ALA A 161 3.48 -13.60 17.19
CA ALA A 161 4.19 -12.76 18.15
C ALA A 161 3.26 -11.98 19.08
N ALA A 162 2.04 -11.66 18.64
CA ALA A 162 1.02 -10.96 19.42
C ALA A 162 0.08 -11.91 20.20
N GLY A 163 0.40 -13.21 20.30
CA GLY A 163 -0.39 -14.19 21.06
C GLY A 163 -1.41 -14.99 20.23
N GLY A 164 -1.55 -14.72 18.94
CA GLY A 164 -2.47 -15.45 18.05
C GLY A 164 -3.95 -15.08 18.28
N GLY A 165 -4.86 -15.82 17.62
CA GLY A 165 -6.32 -15.73 17.91
C GLY A 165 -7.07 -14.61 17.20
N PHE A 166 -6.51 -13.99 16.17
CA PHE A 166 -7.16 -12.90 15.42
C PHE A 166 -8.26 -13.38 14.46
N PHE A 167 -8.23 -14.65 14.07
CA PHE A 167 -9.30 -15.33 13.35
C PHE A 167 -9.26 -16.85 13.66
N PRO A 168 -10.39 -17.54 13.59
CA PRO A 168 -10.49 -18.94 14.06
C PRO A 168 -9.61 -19.91 13.28
N SER A 169 -9.59 -19.79 11.94
CA SER A 169 -8.75 -20.63 11.10
C SER A 169 -8.39 -19.97 9.75
N PRO A 170 -7.29 -20.38 9.11
CA PRO A 170 -6.97 -19.95 7.75
C PRO A 170 -8.08 -20.27 6.73
N ALA A 171 -8.75 -21.39 6.87
CA ALA A 171 -9.84 -21.80 5.97
C ALA A 171 -11.05 -20.87 6.12
N GLU A 172 -11.40 -20.51 7.34
CA GLU A 172 -12.49 -19.57 7.61
C GLU A 172 -12.15 -18.18 7.10
N TYR A 173 -10.94 -17.68 7.37
CA TYR A 173 -10.49 -16.41 6.82
C TYR A 173 -10.58 -16.39 5.29
N SER A 174 -10.05 -17.41 4.62
CA SER A 174 -10.11 -17.52 3.16
C SER A 174 -11.54 -17.56 2.63
N SER A 175 -12.44 -18.27 3.32
CA SER A 175 -13.85 -18.35 2.94
C SER A 175 -14.57 -17.01 3.03
N VAL A 176 -14.32 -16.25 4.11
CA VAL A 176 -15.06 -15.00 4.40
C VAL A 176 -14.41 -13.78 3.74
N TYR A 177 -13.07 -13.68 3.74
CA TYR A 177 -12.33 -12.49 3.30
C TYR A 177 -11.41 -12.72 2.10
N GLY A 178 -11.16 -13.98 1.70
CA GLY A 178 -10.29 -14.27 0.56
C GLY A 178 -10.88 -13.81 -0.76
N LEU A 179 -10.06 -13.23 -1.64
CA LEU A 179 -10.49 -12.92 -3.00
C LEU A 179 -10.49 -14.21 -3.84
N THR A 180 -11.69 -14.76 -4.02
CA THR A 180 -11.95 -15.95 -4.83
C THR A 180 -12.25 -15.57 -6.27
N SER A 181 -12.23 -16.58 -7.19
CA SER A 181 -12.66 -16.39 -8.57
C SER A 181 -14.12 -15.90 -8.68
N ALA A 182 -14.99 -16.29 -7.74
CA ALA A 182 -16.38 -15.84 -7.70
C ALA A 182 -16.47 -14.35 -7.38
N ARG A 183 -15.79 -13.91 -6.31
CA ARG A 183 -15.73 -12.49 -5.91
C ARG A 183 -15.08 -11.63 -6.99
N ARG A 184 -14.02 -12.13 -7.60
CA ARG A 184 -13.35 -11.44 -8.70
C ARG A 184 -14.30 -11.23 -9.89
N ARG A 185 -15.16 -12.21 -10.21
CA ARG A 185 -16.19 -12.06 -11.27
C ARG A 185 -17.31 -11.10 -10.88
N ALA A 186 -17.61 -10.97 -9.60
CA ALA A 186 -18.61 -10.02 -9.09
C ALA A 186 -18.13 -8.57 -9.11
N MET A 187 -16.81 -8.33 -9.14
CA MET A 187 -16.25 -6.99 -9.30
C MET A 187 -16.60 -6.41 -10.68
N PRO A 188 -16.73 -5.07 -10.80
CA PRO A 188 -16.88 -4.40 -12.09
C PRO A 188 -15.83 -4.87 -13.11
N GLU A 189 -16.19 -4.85 -14.40
CA GLU A 189 -15.32 -5.37 -15.45
C GLU A 189 -13.99 -4.61 -15.54
N HIS A 190 -14.02 -3.30 -15.30
CA HIS A 190 -12.83 -2.44 -15.29
C HIS A 190 -11.98 -2.56 -14.01
N ALA A 191 -12.53 -3.13 -12.93
CA ALA A 191 -11.86 -3.17 -11.64
C ALA A 191 -10.59 -4.03 -11.66
N ILE A 192 -9.53 -3.53 -11.06
CA ILE A 192 -8.23 -4.21 -10.97
C ILE A 192 -8.04 -4.90 -9.62
N VAL A 193 -7.19 -5.94 -9.63
CA VAL A 193 -6.75 -6.63 -8.42
C VAL A 193 -5.33 -6.21 -8.09
N MET A 194 -5.10 -5.82 -6.84
CA MET A 194 -3.83 -5.34 -6.32
C MET A 194 -3.40 -6.14 -5.09
N HIS A 195 -2.10 -6.20 -4.84
CA HIS A 195 -1.50 -6.83 -3.66
C HIS A 195 -0.07 -6.33 -3.46
N PRO A 196 0.34 -5.89 -2.26
CA PRO A 196 1.69 -5.32 -2.04
C PRO A 196 2.81 -6.36 -2.12
N GLY A 197 2.48 -7.66 -2.23
CA GLY A 197 3.43 -8.79 -2.27
C GLY A 197 4.21 -9.01 -0.95
N PRO A 198 4.80 -10.19 -0.81
CA PRO A 198 4.43 -11.43 -1.49
C PRO A 198 3.06 -11.93 -1.03
N MET A 199 2.31 -12.60 -1.91
CA MET A 199 0.98 -13.12 -1.58
C MET A 199 1.02 -14.54 -1.01
N ASN A 200 0.04 -14.88 -0.15
CA ASN A 200 -0.21 -16.25 0.30
C ASN A 200 -1.37 -16.83 -0.52
N ARG A 201 -1.05 -17.48 -1.65
CA ARG A 201 -2.05 -18.13 -2.51
C ARG A 201 -2.85 -19.17 -1.73
N GLY A 202 -4.17 -19.14 -1.88
CA GLY A 202 -5.09 -20.01 -1.15
C GLY A 202 -5.47 -19.50 0.26
N LEU A 203 -4.95 -18.34 0.68
CA LEU A 203 -5.35 -17.70 1.92
C LEU A 203 -6.10 -16.39 1.64
N GLU A 204 -5.39 -15.28 1.42
CA GLU A 204 -6.03 -13.99 1.11
C GLU A 204 -6.47 -13.87 -0.36
N ILE A 205 -5.87 -14.66 -1.26
CA ILE A 205 -6.21 -14.64 -2.69
C ILE A 205 -6.04 -16.04 -3.29
N THR A 206 -6.99 -16.47 -4.13
CA THR A 206 -6.83 -17.73 -4.87
C THR A 206 -5.87 -17.58 -6.04
N ALA A 207 -5.32 -18.71 -6.53
CA ALA A 207 -4.41 -18.68 -7.67
C ALA A 207 -5.06 -18.07 -8.92
N GLU A 208 -6.31 -18.45 -9.18
CA GLU A 208 -7.07 -17.97 -10.34
C GLU A 208 -7.34 -16.46 -10.28
N ALA A 209 -7.62 -15.91 -9.07
CA ALA A 209 -7.82 -14.49 -8.90
C ALA A 209 -6.50 -13.71 -9.01
N ALA A 210 -5.40 -14.27 -8.53
CA ALA A 210 -4.08 -13.67 -8.63
C ALA A 210 -3.53 -13.64 -10.06
N ASP A 211 -3.86 -14.65 -10.86
CA ASP A 211 -3.39 -14.81 -12.24
C ASP A 211 -4.41 -14.28 -13.29
N ASP A 212 -5.49 -13.64 -12.82
CA ASP A 212 -6.49 -13.03 -13.69
C ASP A 212 -5.89 -11.91 -14.56
N PRO A 213 -6.34 -11.71 -15.80
CA PRO A 213 -5.86 -10.62 -16.66
C PRO A 213 -6.02 -9.21 -16.09
N ARG A 214 -6.92 -9.00 -15.12
CA ARG A 214 -7.08 -7.73 -14.39
C ARG A 214 -6.20 -7.60 -13.17
N SER A 215 -5.39 -8.61 -12.83
CA SER A 215 -4.39 -8.53 -11.78
C SER A 215 -3.25 -7.60 -12.19
N ARG A 216 -2.95 -6.62 -11.35
CA ARG A 216 -1.84 -5.67 -11.54
C ARG A 216 -0.71 -5.89 -10.53
N ILE A 217 -0.71 -7.02 -9.85
CA ILE A 217 0.23 -7.34 -8.78
C ILE A 217 1.69 -7.30 -9.25
N ILE A 218 1.97 -7.87 -10.41
CA ILE A 218 3.33 -7.85 -10.99
C ILE A 218 3.71 -6.45 -11.47
N GLU A 219 2.75 -5.72 -12.05
CA GLU A 219 2.96 -4.34 -12.47
C GLU A 219 3.27 -3.43 -11.27
N GLN A 220 2.58 -3.60 -10.12
CA GLN A 220 2.92 -2.88 -8.88
C GLN A 220 4.40 -3.06 -8.50
N VAL A 221 4.94 -4.28 -8.61
CA VAL A 221 6.35 -4.53 -8.31
C VAL A 221 7.27 -3.72 -9.24
N GLY A 222 6.98 -3.71 -10.54
CA GLY A 222 7.72 -2.93 -11.54
C GLY A 222 7.63 -1.42 -11.27
N ASN A 223 6.45 -0.91 -10.98
CA ASN A 223 6.22 0.50 -10.61
C ASN A 223 7.03 0.91 -9.38
N GLY A 224 7.29 -0.04 -8.47
CA GLY A 224 8.11 0.18 -7.29
C GLY A 224 9.55 0.59 -7.59
N VAL A 225 10.13 0.12 -8.68
CA VAL A 225 11.47 0.54 -9.12
C VAL A 225 11.44 2.01 -9.53
N SER A 226 10.53 2.38 -10.44
CA SER A 226 10.39 3.75 -10.95
C SER A 226 10.11 4.77 -9.83
N VAL A 227 9.18 4.45 -8.92
CA VAL A 227 8.83 5.32 -7.79
C VAL A 227 10.02 5.53 -6.85
N ARG A 228 10.77 4.49 -6.54
CA ARG A 228 11.94 4.61 -5.65
C ARG A 228 13.10 5.34 -6.31
N MET A 229 13.29 5.17 -7.62
CA MET A 229 14.25 5.97 -8.40
C MET A 229 13.87 7.45 -8.36
N ALA A 230 12.60 7.79 -8.60
CA ALA A 230 12.11 9.17 -8.53
C ALA A 230 12.26 9.76 -7.12
N ALA A 231 11.95 9.00 -6.08
CA ALA A 231 12.12 9.45 -4.69
C ALA A 231 13.59 9.74 -4.36
N LEU A 232 14.52 8.87 -4.76
CA LEU A 232 15.94 9.09 -4.56
C LEU A 232 16.45 10.27 -5.40
N TYR A 233 15.99 10.41 -6.63
CA TYR A 233 16.34 11.54 -7.47
C TYR A 233 15.94 12.87 -6.83
N LEU A 234 14.67 12.97 -6.37
CA LEU A 234 14.16 14.19 -5.71
C LEU A 234 14.89 14.52 -4.40
N LEU A 235 15.35 13.50 -3.68
CA LEU A 235 16.06 13.69 -2.41
C LEU A 235 17.54 14.04 -2.61
N LEU A 236 18.15 13.67 -3.73
CA LEU A 236 19.58 13.79 -3.99
C LEU A 236 19.93 14.79 -5.09
N ALA A 237 18.94 15.25 -5.88
CA ALA A 237 19.19 16.28 -6.88
C ALA A 237 19.51 17.60 -6.18
N ASP A 238 20.64 18.21 -6.52
CA ASP A 238 20.96 19.55 -6.06
C ASP A 238 19.91 20.56 -6.53
N GLU A 239 19.52 21.49 -5.66
CA GLU A 239 18.54 22.55 -5.98
C GLU A 239 18.94 23.41 -7.20
N GLY A 240 20.17 23.34 -7.65
CA GLY A 240 20.68 24.03 -8.83
C GLY A 240 20.42 23.33 -10.17
N ASN A 241 19.89 22.10 -10.18
CA ASN A 241 19.68 21.30 -11.40
C ASN A 241 18.21 20.88 -11.54
N GLN A 242 17.28 21.75 -11.15
CA GLN A 242 15.85 21.56 -11.44
C GLN A 242 15.65 21.73 -12.96
N LEU A 243 15.30 20.62 -13.61
CA LEU A 243 14.87 20.57 -15.02
C LEU A 243 13.56 21.30 -15.23
#